data_7ef767366d2f876162f4618600626c7b
#
_entry.id   7ef767366d2f876162f4618600626c7b
#
_cell.length_a   1.000
_cell.length_b   1.000
_cell.length_c   1.000
_cell.angle_alpha   90.00
_cell.angle_beta   90.00
_cell.angle_gamma   90.00
#
_symmetry.space_group_name_H-M   'P 1'
#
loop_
_entity.id
_entity.type
_entity.pdbx_description
1 polymer ?
#
loop_
_entity_poly.entity_id
_entity_poly.type
_entity_poly.pdbx_seq_one_letter_code
_entity_poly.pdbx_strand_id
1 'polypeptide(L)'
;VQSALGMDDRDSPQDRPVAVDHPGSLTGDMSYASVLPQGWAPPDQERADVAVLQLHDAAPPDCTPARLRPCGPVHGRTVRVFGQASAAPPGIWVAARLLGAGGLSPDWIQLESVHPADARVQGGYSGAGTVDENGDVVGIVVAARRSTDSRIAWMIPVEAVVRYCPLLGDAVYGESPPAPAWPRGAERELAAALVRVPSMRDPQRRDSVLRDAGDEIFDLAERSPVLLEDVRGVVELCLQYADGIDRLAAALRWYERGSLPMREFERVVVRLRDAPGAAP
;
A
#
# COMPACT_ATOMS: atom_id res chain seq x y z
N VAL A 1 17.41 -3.56 -0.42
CA VAL A 1 17.64 -3.91 0.99
C VAL A 1 19.05 -4.44 1.21
N GLN A 2 19.52 -5.43 0.45
CA GLN A 2 20.87 -5.97 0.63
C GLN A 2 21.95 -4.88 0.62
N SER A 3 21.90 -3.96 -0.34
CA SER A 3 22.84 -2.82 -0.42
C SER A 3 22.65 -1.81 0.73
N ALA A 4 21.44 -1.62 1.21
CA ALA A 4 21.15 -0.72 2.33
C ALA A 4 21.61 -1.30 3.67
N LEU A 5 21.62 -2.64 3.81
CA LEU A 5 22.11 -3.36 4.98
C LEU A 5 23.62 -3.64 4.91
N GLY A 6 24.31 -3.30 3.82
CA GLY A 6 25.73 -3.58 3.62
C GLY A 6 26.05 -5.08 3.58
N MET A 7 25.14 -5.90 3.05
CA MET A 7 25.23 -7.35 3.01
C MET A 7 25.67 -7.84 1.64
N ASP A 8 26.53 -8.85 1.61
CA ASP A 8 26.86 -9.62 0.43
C ASP A 8 25.86 -10.78 0.24
N ASP A 9 25.70 -11.28 -1.00
CA ASP A 9 24.77 -12.38 -1.37
C ASP A 9 24.93 -13.68 -0.56
N ARG A 10 26.00 -13.79 0.24
CA ARG A 10 26.35 -14.97 1.03
C ARG A 10 26.03 -14.85 2.52
N ASP A 11 25.69 -13.66 2.99
CA ASP A 11 25.44 -13.40 4.40
C ASP A 11 23.97 -13.72 4.73
N SER A 12 23.77 -14.46 5.82
CA SER A 12 22.44 -14.58 6.42
C SER A 12 22.09 -13.26 7.10
N PRO A 13 20.96 -12.63 6.76
CA PRO A 13 20.57 -11.35 7.36
C PRO A 13 20.31 -11.42 8.87
N GLN A 14 20.21 -12.64 9.42
CA GLN A 14 19.82 -12.89 10.82
C GLN A 14 21.01 -12.85 11.79
N ASP A 15 22.22 -12.97 11.29
CA ASP A 15 23.42 -13.18 12.13
C ASP A 15 24.17 -11.88 12.46
N ARG A 16 23.70 -10.73 11.93
CA ARG A 16 24.43 -9.47 12.07
C ARG A 16 23.54 -8.34 12.54
N PRO A 17 23.86 -7.65 13.66
CA PRO A 17 23.12 -6.45 14.06
C PRO A 17 23.29 -5.32 13.04
N VAL A 18 22.20 -4.68 12.72
CA VAL A 18 22.14 -3.51 11.84
C VAL A 18 22.10 -2.25 12.70
N ALA A 19 23.00 -1.31 12.43
CA ALA A 19 22.96 0.00 13.08
C ALA A 19 21.85 0.84 12.44
N VAL A 20 20.99 1.43 13.27
CA VAL A 20 19.85 2.27 12.87
C VAL A 20 20.09 3.67 13.42
N ASP A 21 20.16 4.64 12.53
CA ASP A 21 20.20 6.06 12.87
C ASP A 21 18.78 6.62 12.98
N HIS A 22 18.59 7.59 13.87
CA HIS A 22 17.33 8.30 14.08
C HIS A 22 17.50 9.79 13.71
N PRO A 23 17.45 10.13 12.41
CA PRO A 23 17.64 11.50 11.96
C PRO A 23 16.60 12.43 12.58
N GLY A 24 17.07 13.45 13.32
CA GLY A 24 16.21 14.40 14.02
C GLY A 24 16.02 14.09 15.50
N SER A 25 16.48 12.93 16.00
CA SER A 25 16.59 12.73 17.45
C SER A 25 17.59 13.69 18.06
N LEU A 26 17.22 14.27 19.18
CA LEU A 26 18.08 15.21 19.93
C LEU A 26 19.21 14.50 20.67
N THR A 27 19.06 13.20 20.93
CA THR A 27 20.07 12.39 21.63
C THR A 27 21.22 12.00 20.72
N GLY A 28 20.98 11.89 19.41
CA GLY A 28 21.98 11.43 18.44
C GLY A 28 22.42 9.98 18.63
N ASP A 29 21.67 9.22 19.43
CA ASP A 29 22.02 7.85 19.77
C ASP A 29 21.71 6.90 18.60
N MET A 30 22.63 5.97 18.33
CA MET A 30 22.43 4.89 17.39
C MET A 30 21.73 3.73 18.09
N SER A 31 20.71 3.18 17.45
CA SER A 31 20.09 1.91 17.86
C SER A 31 20.66 0.74 17.07
N TYR A 32 20.51 -0.45 17.62
CA TYR A 32 20.81 -1.68 16.89
C TYR A 32 19.54 -2.50 16.69
N ALA A 33 19.48 -3.21 15.57
CA ALA A 33 18.34 -4.03 15.22
C ALA A 33 18.79 -5.35 14.58
N SER A 34 17.94 -6.34 14.63
CA SER A 34 18.11 -7.60 13.89
C SER A 34 17.00 -7.74 12.85
N VAL A 35 17.31 -8.36 11.72
CA VAL A 35 16.30 -8.70 10.71
C VAL A 35 15.40 -9.80 11.27
N LEU A 36 14.08 -9.59 11.27
CA LEU A 36 13.11 -10.62 11.63
C LEU A 36 13.06 -11.70 10.54
N PRO A 37 13.17 -13.00 10.88
CA PRO A 37 13.13 -14.07 9.89
C PRO A 37 11.87 -14.03 9.02
N GLN A 38 10.71 -13.86 9.63
CA GLN A 38 9.41 -13.74 8.95
C GLN A 38 9.19 -12.37 8.29
N GLY A 39 10.09 -11.42 8.49
CA GLY A 39 10.10 -10.09 7.90
C GLY A 39 11.19 -9.93 6.82
N TRP A 40 11.81 -11.03 6.39
CA TRP A 40 12.82 -11.02 5.34
C TRP A 40 12.24 -11.52 4.01
N ALA A 41 12.15 -10.65 3.04
CA ALA A 41 11.73 -10.95 1.68
C ALA A 41 12.80 -10.40 0.72
N PRO A 42 13.83 -11.21 0.39
CA PRO A 42 14.90 -10.80 -0.51
C PRO A 42 14.39 -10.59 -1.94
N PRO A 43 15.14 -9.89 -2.80
CA PRO A 43 14.79 -9.72 -4.20
C PRO A 43 14.86 -11.08 -4.92
N ASP A 44 13.74 -11.79 -4.95
CA ASP A 44 13.57 -13.02 -5.73
C ASP A 44 12.72 -12.72 -6.96
N GLN A 45 13.22 -13.10 -8.14
CA GLN A 45 12.55 -12.88 -9.42
C GLN A 45 12.04 -11.42 -9.58
N GLU A 46 12.80 -10.45 -9.05
CA GLU A 46 12.52 -9.01 -9.16
C GLU A 46 11.24 -8.55 -8.44
N ARG A 47 10.75 -9.30 -7.43
CA ARG A 47 9.47 -8.98 -6.77
C ARG A 47 9.62 -8.32 -5.42
N ALA A 48 10.32 -8.90 -4.49
CA ALA A 48 10.44 -8.36 -3.13
C ALA A 48 11.56 -7.29 -3.02
N ASP A 49 12.31 -7.27 -2.03
CA ASP A 49 13.39 -6.41 -1.52
C ASP A 49 12.97 -5.65 -0.26
N VAL A 50 12.44 -6.40 0.70
CA VAL A 50 11.91 -5.89 1.97
C VAL A 50 12.60 -6.58 3.14
N ALA A 51 12.93 -5.81 4.18
CA ALA A 51 13.35 -6.33 5.47
C ALA A 51 12.64 -5.59 6.60
N VAL A 52 12.12 -6.33 7.56
CA VAL A 52 11.60 -5.79 8.82
C VAL A 52 12.66 -5.97 9.89
N LEU A 53 13.01 -4.87 10.54
CA LEU A 53 14.02 -4.83 11.58
C LEU A 53 13.35 -4.73 12.96
N GLN A 54 13.76 -5.61 13.88
CA GLN A 54 13.41 -5.50 15.29
C GLN A 54 14.50 -4.76 16.04
N LEU A 55 14.18 -3.60 16.59
CA LEU A 55 15.10 -2.89 17.48
C LEU A 55 15.42 -3.73 18.72
N HIS A 56 16.67 -3.70 19.17
CA HIS A 56 17.09 -4.39 20.39
C HIS A 56 16.58 -3.65 21.63
N ASP A 57 16.56 -2.32 21.57
CA ASP A 57 16.09 -1.45 22.64
C ASP A 57 14.90 -0.60 22.15
N ALA A 58 14.24 0.07 23.08
CA ALA A 58 13.20 1.03 22.71
C ALA A 58 13.76 2.15 21.82
N ALA A 59 12.96 2.62 20.87
CA ALA A 59 13.31 3.81 20.10
C ALA A 59 13.51 5.02 21.03
N PRO A 60 14.34 6.02 20.63
CA PRO A 60 14.50 7.25 21.40
C PRO A 60 13.13 7.89 21.72
N PRO A 61 12.95 8.45 22.93
CA PRO A 61 11.65 8.93 23.40
C PRO A 61 11.10 10.12 22.60
N ASP A 62 11.95 10.82 21.87
CA ASP A 62 11.63 11.92 20.97
C ASP A 62 11.30 11.45 19.54
N CYS A 63 11.41 10.15 19.26
CA CYS A 63 11.01 9.55 17.98
C CYS A 63 9.54 9.14 18.00
N THR A 64 8.77 9.67 17.06
CA THR A 64 7.38 9.26 16.84
C THR A 64 7.32 8.28 15.67
N PRO A 65 6.71 7.09 15.84
CA PRO A 65 6.54 6.15 14.75
C PRO A 65 5.76 6.76 13.60
N ALA A 66 6.24 6.54 12.37
CA ALA A 66 5.49 6.91 11.18
C ALA A 66 4.27 5.99 11.03
N ARG A 67 3.14 6.56 10.63
CA ARG A 67 1.96 5.77 10.30
C ARG A 67 2.12 5.15 8.93
N LEU A 68 1.89 3.85 8.83
CA LEU A 68 1.86 3.14 7.57
C LEU A 68 0.42 3.12 7.03
N ARG A 69 0.24 3.37 5.74
CA ARG A 69 -1.06 3.34 5.09
C ARG A 69 -0.96 2.73 3.69
N PRO A 70 -1.99 2.03 3.20
CA PRO A 70 -2.05 1.61 1.81
C PRO A 70 -1.87 2.79 0.87
N CYS A 71 -1.12 2.58 -0.21
CA CYS A 71 -0.88 3.64 -1.19
C CYS A 71 -2.16 4.09 -1.89
N GLY A 72 -3.07 3.16 -2.18
CA GLY A 72 -4.31 3.47 -2.88
C GLY A 72 -4.09 4.00 -4.30
N PRO A 73 -4.97 4.87 -4.84
CA PRO A 73 -4.87 5.36 -6.21
C PRO A 73 -3.54 6.07 -6.47
N VAL A 74 -2.82 5.63 -7.49
CA VAL A 74 -1.42 5.99 -7.75
C VAL A 74 -1.30 7.20 -8.68
N HIS A 75 -2.10 7.25 -9.75
CA HIS A 75 -1.87 8.15 -10.89
C HIS A 75 -1.87 9.65 -10.53
N GLY A 76 -0.74 10.29 -10.72
CA GLY A 76 -0.58 11.74 -10.53
C GLY A 76 -0.48 12.19 -9.08
N ARG A 77 -0.53 11.28 -8.10
CA ARG A 77 -0.43 11.61 -6.68
C ARG A 77 0.96 12.16 -6.34
N THR A 78 1.00 13.24 -5.59
CA THR A 78 2.26 13.83 -5.11
C THR A 78 2.65 13.21 -3.77
N VAL A 79 3.92 12.89 -3.63
CA VAL A 79 4.54 12.32 -2.42
C VAL A 79 5.86 13.01 -2.14
N ARG A 80 6.40 12.78 -0.95
CA ARG A 80 7.73 13.25 -0.55
C ARG A 80 8.55 12.08 -0.05
N VAL A 81 9.85 12.12 -0.32
CA VAL A 81 10.81 11.11 0.13
C VAL A 81 11.94 11.83 0.85
N PHE A 82 12.22 11.42 2.09
CA PHE A 82 13.42 11.86 2.80
C PHE A 82 14.52 10.81 2.66
N GLY A 83 15.70 11.21 2.25
CA GLY A 83 16.81 10.30 2.12
C GLY A 83 18.15 11.01 2.21
N GLN A 84 19.19 10.23 2.48
CA GLN A 84 20.54 10.70 2.61
C GLN A 84 21.38 10.17 1.45
N ALA A 85 21.49 10.96 0.38
CA ALA A 85 22.45 10.66 -0.66
C ALA A 85 23.87 10.78 -0.14
N SER A 86 24.79 9.93 -0.63
CA SER A 86 26.19 9.92 -0.21
C SER A 86 26.88 11.29 -0.28
N ALA A 87 26.38 12.18 -1.12
CA ALA A 87 26.93 13.52 -1.36
C ALA A 87 26.23 14.64 -0.55
N ALA A 88 25.18 14.35 0.22
CA ALA A 88 24.38 15.37 0.88
C ALA A 88 23.95 14.97 2.30
N PRO A 89 24.89 14.82 3.27
CA PRO A 89 24.52 14.83 4.67
C PRO A 89 24.07 16.26 5.05
N PRO A 90 23.00 16.48 5.79
CA PRO A 90 22.27 15.58 6.67
C PRO A 90 21.03 14.88 6.06
N GLY A 91 20.84 14.86 4.78
CA GLY A 91 19.66 14.33 4.11
C GLY A 91 18.74 15.43 3.58
N ILE A 92 17.98 15.13 2.55
CA ILE A 92 17.06 16.09 1.91
C ILE A 92 15.70 15.46 1.60
N TRP A 93 14.67 16.29 1.60
CA TRP A 93 13.37 15.95 1.10
C TRP A 93 13.29 16.14 -0.42
N VAL A 94 12.78 15.14 -1.10
CA VAL A 94 12.50 15.19 -2.54
C VAL A 94 10.99 15.05 -2.76
N ALA A 95 10.39 16.01 -3.48
CA ALA A 95 9.03 15.88 -3.96
C ALA A 95 9.02 15.02 -5.24
N ALA A 96 8.09 14.08 -5.29
CA ALA A 96 7.92 13.18 -6.43
C ALA A 96 6.44 12.99 -6.76
N ARG A 97 6.17 12.53 -7.98
CA ARG A 97 4.85 12.17 -8.47
C ARG A 97 4.81 10.68 -8.76
N LEU A 98 3.79 9.98 -8.28
CA LEU A 98 3.53 8.60 -8.62
C LEU A 98 2.94 8.53 -10.03
N LEU A 99 3.49 7.66 -10.88
CA LEU A 99 3.10 7.55 -12.29
C LEU A 99 2.21 6.33 -12.55
N GLY A 100 2.49 5.20 -11.90
CA GLY A 100 1.79 3.95 -12.11
C GLY A 100 2.68 2.74 -11.88
N ALA A 101 2.14 1.55 -12.06
CA ALA A 101 2.90 0.31 -12.02
C ALA A 101 3.98 0.32 -13.10
N GLY A 102 5.19 -0.14 -12.76
CA GLY A 102 6.30 -0.19 -13.70
C GLY A 102 7.63 -0.44 -13.00
N GLY A 103 8.59 -0.89 -13.74
CA GLY A 103 9.92 -1.26 -13.24
C GLY A 103 10.22 -2.72 -13.52
N LEU A 104 11.06 -3.32 -12.69
CA LEU A 104 11.45 -4.73 -12.81
C LEU A 104 10.39 -5.67 -12.22
N SER A 105 9.53 -5.17 -11.34
CA SER A 105 8.47 -5.94 -10.71
C SER A 105 7.08 -5.34 -10.99
N PRO A 106 6.05 -6.16 -11.19
CA PRO A 106 4.67 -5.69 -11.33
C PRO A 106 4.14 -4.98 -10.07
N ASP A 107 4.73 -5.26 -8.91
CA ASP A 107 4.35 -4.64 -7.64
C ASP A 107 4.99 -3.27 -7.42
N TRP A 108 5.95 -2.88 -8.28
CA TRP A 108 6.62 -1.61 -8.12
C TRP A 108 5.83 -0.47 -8.74
N ILE A 109 5.84 0.66 -8.06
CA ILE A 109 5.26 1.90 -8.54
C ILE A 109 6.39 2.84 -8.94
N GLN A 110 6.32 3.30 -10.19
CA GLN A 110 7.24 4.30 -10.71
C GLN A 110 6.91 5.67 -10.13
N LEU A 111 7.94 6.38 -9.69
CA LEU A 111 7.85 7.77 -9.27
C LEU A 111 8.83 8.66 -10.06
N GLU A 112 8.42 9.89 -10.29
CA GLU A 112 9.23 10.91 -10.95
C GLU A 112 9.45 12.08 -10.00
N SER A 113 10.72 12.43 -9.76
CA SER A 113 11.06 13.64 -8.98
C SER A 113 10.59 14.90 -9.71
N VAL A 114 9.88 15.78 -8.99
CA VAL A 114 9.22 16.95 -9.58
C VAL A 114 10.20 18.10 -9.85
N HIS A 115 11.23 18.23 -9.01
CA HIS A 115 12.19 19.33 -9.09
C HIS A 115 13.41 19.01 -9.98
N PRO A 116 14.21 20.05 -10.37
CA PRO A 116 15.39 19.89 -11.21
C PRO A 116 16.44 18.94 -10.63
N ALA A 117 17.44 18.62 -11.44
CA ALA A 117 18.44 17.56 -11.24
C ALA A 117 19.12 17.48 -9.86
N ASP A 118 19.13 18.55 -9.09
CA ASP A 118 19.83 18.61 -7.79
C ASP A 118 19.06 17.98 -6.62
N ALA A 119 17.74 17.81 -6.77
CA ALA A 119 16.86 17.21 -5.75
C ALA A 119 16.05 16.07 -6.35
N ARG A 120 16.64 14.91 -6.47
CA ARG A 120 16.01 13.71 -7.02
C ARG A 120 16.23 12.50 -6.12
N VAL A 121 15.33 11.53 -6.24
CA VAL A 121 15.52 10.21 -5.63
C VAL A 121 16.64 9.48 -6.39
N GLN A 122 17.70 9.10 -5.68
CA GLN A 122 18.92 8.50 -6.23
C GLN A 122 19.51 7.48 -5.27
N GLY A 123 20.73 6.98 -5.54
CA GLY A 123 21.44 6.09 -4.62
C GLY A 123 21.55 6.70 -3.22
N GLY A 124 21.27 5.89 -2.20
CA GLY A 124 21.16 6.30 -0.80
C GLY A 124 19.73 6.52 -0.31
N TYR A 125 18.73 6.50 -1.21
CA TYR A 125 17.31 6.56 -0.83
C TYR A 125 16.66 5.17 -0.68
N SER A 126 17.37 4.08 -0.92
CA SER A 126 16.83 2.73 -0.76
C SER A 126 16.37 2.49 0.67
N GLY A 127 15.14 2.02 0.85
CA GLY A 127 14.49 1.86 2.15
C GLY A 127 13.83 3.12 2.70
N ALA A 128 14.00 4.28 2.07
CA ALA A 128 13.36 5.53 2.50
C ALA A 128 11.84 5.44 2.35
N GLY A 129 11.11 5.90 3.37
CA GLY A 129 9.65 6.01 3.33
C GLY A 129 9.20 7.06 2.30
N THR A 130 8.21 6.67 1.50
CA THR A 130 7.49 7.58 0.61
C THR A 130 6.27 8.09 1.34
N VAL A 131 6.23 9.40 1.61
CA VAL A 131 5.28 10.06 2.51
C VAL A 131 4.26 10.84 1.69
N ASP A 132 2.99 10.66 1.98
CA ASP A 132 1.89 11.38 1.35
C ASP A 132 1.65 12.78 1.95
N GLU A 133 0.61 13.46 1.50
CA GLU A 133 0.22 14.79 1.96
C GLU A 133 -0.25 14.82 3.43
N ASN A 134 -0.72 13.68 3.97
CA ASN A 134 -1.15 13.54 5.37
C ASN A 134 0.01 13.23 6.32
N GLY A 135 1.21 12.98 5.79
CA GLY A 135 2.37 12.54 6.56
C GLY A 135 2.42 11.03 6.79
N ASP A 136 1.57 10.26 6.11
CA ASP A 136 1.55 8.80 6.21
C ASP A 136 2.54 8.18 5.21
N VAL A 137 3.24 7.12 5.63
CA VAL A 137 4.13 6.35 4.75
C VAL A 137 3.28 5.40 3.91
N VAL A 138 3.33 5.57 2.60
CA VAL A 138 2.54 4.81 1.62
C VAL A 138 3.38 3.84 0.78
N GLY A 139 4.69 3.83 0.95
CA GLY A 139 5.61 2.93 0.27
C GLY A 139 7.04 3.13 0.71
N ILE A 140 7.93 2.28 0.24
CA ILE A 140 9.38 2.36 0.47
C ILE A 140 10.13 2.40 -0.86
N VAL A 141 11.12 3.27 -0.98
CA VAL A 141 11.96 3.34 -2.18
C VAL A 141 12.80 2.08 -2.30
N VAL A 142 12.79 1.46 -3.47
CA VAL A 142 13.54 0.22 -3.75
C VAL A 142 14.67 0.45 -4.75
N ALA A 143 14.45 1.29 -5.75
CA ALA A 143 15.44 1.54 -6.80
C ALA A 143 15.35 2.96 -7.35
N ALA A 144 16.45 3.41 -7.93
CA ALA A 144 16.51 4.62 -8.73
C ALA A 144 17.28 4.35 -10.02
N ARG A 145 16.92 4.99 -11.13
CA ARG A 145 17.61 4.85 -12.40
C ARG A 145 19.00 5.47 -12.32
N ARG A 146 20.00 4.72 -12.70
CA ARG A 146 21.44 5.10 -12.61
C ARG A 146 21.89 6.10 -13.70
N SER A 147 21.06 7.03 -14.11
CA SER A 147 21.46 8.09 -15.06
C SER A 147 21.50 9.42 -14.34
N THR A 148 22.53 10.22 -14.62
CA THR A 148 22.68 11.57 -14.02
C THR A 148 21.53 12.49 -14.34
N ASP A 149 20.81 12.26 -15.44
CA ASP A 149 19.70 13.10 -15.89
C ASP A 149 18.33 12.48 -15.60
N SER A 150 18.30 11.24 -15.06
CA SER A 150 17.04 10.55 -14.80
C SER A 150 16.42 11.02 -13.49
N ARG A 151 15.14 11.32 -13.53
CA ARG A 151 14.30 11.64 -12.36
C ARG A 151 13.42 10.45 -11.93
N ILE A 152 13.66 9.29 -12.53
CA ILE A 152 12.85 8.10 -12.32
C ILE A 152 13.42 7.24 -11.21
N ALA A 153 12.55 6.84 -10.29
CA ALA A 153 12.81 5.86 -9.26
C ALA A 153 11.58 4.95 -9.10
N TRP A 154 11.67 3.98 -8.21
CA TRP A 154 10.59 3.04 -7.93
C TRP A 154 10.44 2.82 -6.43
N MET A 155 9.21 2.60 -6.02
CA MET A 155 8.88 2.21 -4.65
C MET A 155 8.07 0.91 -4.64
N ILE A 156 8.11 0.20 -3.53
CA ILE A 156 7.18 -0.87 -3.18
C ILE A 156 6.07 -0.23 -2.35
N PRO A 157 4.80 -0.27 -2.75
CA PRO A 157 3.70 0.28 -1.96
C PRO A 157 3.47 -0.54 -0.69
N VAL A 158 2.93 0.09 0.36
CA VAL A 158 2.79 -0.53 1.68
C VAL A 158 1.95 -1.81 1.63
N GLU A 159 0.90 -1.86 0.83
CA GLU A 159 0.09 -3.06 0.63
C GLU A 159 0.89 -4.23 0.04
N ALA A 160 1.86 -3.96 -0.84
CA ALA A 160 2.77 -4.99 -1.32
C ALA A 160 3.79 -5.39 -0.25
N VAL A 161 4.27 -4.44 0.56
CA VAL A 161 5.13 -4.74 1.72
C VAL A 161 4.41 -5.70 2.67
N VAL A 162 3.12 -5.50 2.96
CA VAL A 162 2.33 -6.40 3.82
C VAL A 162 2.16 -7.78 3.18
N ARG A 163 1.97 -7.87 1.86
CA ARG A 163 1.92 -9.19 1.18
C ARG A 163 3.21 -9.99 1.37
N TYR A 164 4.37 -9.32 1.33
CA TYR A 164 5.66 -9.96 1.56
C TYR A 164 5.94 -10.22 3.05
N CYS A 165 5.46 -9.36 3.92
CA CYS A 165 5.70 -9.38 5.36
C CYS A 165 4.36 -9.21 6.12
N PRO A 166 3.52 -10.27 6.20
CA PRO A 166 2.18 -10.20 6.82
C PRO A 166 2.16 -9.73 8.27
N LEU A 167 3.28 -9.88 8.99
CA LEU A 167 3.43 -9.39 10.37
C LEU A 167 3.20 -7.86 10.50
N LEU A 168 3.25 -7.11 9.41
CA LEU A 168 2.97 -5.66 9.39
C LEU A 168 1.49 -5.33 9.19
N GLY A 169 0.64 -6.34 8.98
CA GLY A 169 -0.78 -6.14 8.72
C GLY A 169 -1.46 -5.25 9.76
N ASP A 170 -1.28 -5.56 11.03
CA ASP A 170 -1.88 -4.78 12.13
C ASP A 170 -1.34 -3.34 12.21
N ALA A 171 -0.08 -3.12 11.87
CA ALA A 171 0.51 -1.78 11.84
C ALA A 171 -0.01 -0.92 10.69
N VAL A 172 -0.45 -1.53 9.59
CA VAL A 172 -0.93 -0.85 8.38
C VAL A 172 -2.44 -0.65 8.42
N TYR A 173 -3.16 -1.71 8.78
CA TYR A 173 -4.63 -1.73 8.74
C TYR A 173 -5.25 -1.46 10.12
N GLY A 174 -4.44 -1.39 11.17
CA GLY A 174 -4.85 -1.42 12.58
C GLY A 174 -5.16 -2.87 13.01
N GLU A 175 -5.37 -3.09 14.30
CA GLU A 175 -6.16 -4.26 14.70
C GLU A 175 -7.40 -4.19 13.82
N SER A 176 -7.56 -5.15 12.91
CA SER A 176 -8.73 -5.16 12.04
C SER A 176 -9.94 -4.90 12.92
N PRO A 177 -10.64 -3.78 12.79
CA PRO A 177 -11.88 -3.65 13.51
C PRO A 177 -12.66 -4.91 13.14
N PRO A 178 -13.30 -5.59 14.08
CA PRO A 178 -14.08 -6.78 13.76
C PRO A 178 -14.88 -6.44 12.52
N ALA A 179 -14.77 -7.29 11.49
CA ALA A 179 -15.39 -7.01 10.19
C ALA A 179 -16.77 -6.45 10.45
N PRO A 180 -17.14 -5.27 9.95
CA PRO A 180 -18.37 -4.61 10.35
C PRO A 180 -19.46 -5.65 10.27
N ALA A 181 -20.15 -5.87 11.39
CA ALA A 181 -21.20 -6.89 11.47
C ALA A 181 -22.33 -6.42 10.55
N TRP A 182 -22.26 -6.84 9.31
CA TRP A 182 -23.28 -6.51 8.33
C TRP A 182 -24.59 -7.18 8.72
N PRO A 183 -25.71 -6.46 8.65
CA PRO A 183 -27.02 -7.03 8.98
C PRO A 183 -27.35 -8.19 8.04
N ARG A 184 -28.15 -9.13 8.52
CA ARG A 184 -28.60 -10.28 7.71
C ARG A 184 -29.23 -9.80 6.41
N GLY A 185 -28.78 -10.34 5.29
CA GLY A 185 -29.27 -9.97 3.96
C GLY A 185 -28.58 -8.77 3.32
N ALA A 186 -27.56 -8.20 3.96
CA ALA A 186 -26.77 -7.11 3.40
C ALA A 186 -26.22 -7.44 2.02
N GLU A 187 -25.78 -8.68 1.80
CA GLU A 187 -25.27 -9.16 0.51
C GLU A 187 -26.29 -8.98 -0.62
N ARG A 188 -27.57 -9.23 -0.33
CA ARG A 188 -28.64 -9.09 -1.33
C ARG A 188 -28.92 -7.63 -1.68
N GLU A 189 -28.96 -6.78 -0.67
CA GLU A 189 -29.21 -5.36 -0.87
C GLU A 189 -28.08 -4.66 -1.59
N LEU A 190 -26.83 -4.97 -1.21
CA LEU A 190 -25.64 -4.48 -1.89
C LEU A 190 -25.56 -4.97 -3.34
N ALA A 191 -25.79 -6.26 -3.59
CA ALA A 191 -25.79 -6.82 -4.93
C ALA A 191 -26.90 -6.20 -5.80
N ALA A 192 -28.10 -6.03 -5.27
CA ALA A 192 -29.22 -5.39 -5.96
C ALA A 192 -28.93 -3.93 -6.34
N ALA A 193 -28.21 -3.20 -5.50
CA ALA A 193 -27.77 -1.83 -5.79
C ALA A 193 -26.64 -1.84 -6.87
N LEU A 194 -25.66 -2.72 -6.73
CA LEU A 194 -24.53 -2.83 -7.63
C LEU A 194 -24.90 -3.23 -9.07
N VAL A 195 -25.86 -4.11 -9.24
CA VAL A 195 -26.36 -4.52 -10.58
C VAL A 195 -26.90 -3.33 -11.38
N ARG A 196 -27.30 -2.25 -10.71
CA ARG A 196 -27.77 -1.02 -11.37
C ARG A 196 -26.63 -0.11 -11.82
N VAL A 197 -25.42 -0.29 -11.27
CA VAL A 197 -24.24 0.51 -11.61
C VAL A 197 -23.74 0.11 -13.01
N PRO A 198 -23.62 1.05 -13.96
CA PRO A 198 -23.27 0.74 -15.35
C PRO A 198 -21.96 -0.04 -15.50
N SER A 199 -20.91 0.31 -14.74
CA SER A 199 -19.61 -0.38 -14.81
C SER A 199 -19.69 -1.84 -14.35
N MET A 200 -20.63 -2.18 -13.47
CA MET A 200 -20.85 -3.55 -13.03
C MET A 200 -21.63 -4.40 -14.04
N ARG A 201 -22.33 -3.76 -14.99
CA ARG A 201 -23.11 -4.45 -16.02
C ARG A 201 -22.26 -4.87 -17.22
N ASP A 202 -21.21 -4.14 -17.50
CA ASP A 202 -20.26 -4.45 -18.58
C ASP A 202 -19.15 -5.37 -18.03
N PRO A 203 -18.96 -6.58 -18.60
CA PRO A 203 -17.97 -7.54 -18.08
C PRO A 203 -16.54 -6.99 -18.05
N GLN A 204 -16.12 -6.26 -19.09
CA GLN A 204 -14.75 -5.74 -19.18
C GLN A 204 -14.52 -4.62 -18.17
N ARG A 205 -15.49 -3.71 -18.01
CA ARG A 205 -15.42 -2.64 -17.01
C ARG A 205 -15.49 -3.20 -15.60
N ARG A 206 -16.33 -4.21 -15.38
CA ARG A 206 -16.41 -4.89 -14.08
C ARG A 206 -15.06 -5.51 -13.71
N ASP A 207 -14.38 -6.17 -14.63
CA ASP A 207 -13.05 -6.72 -14.39
C ASP A 207 -12.03 -5.63 -14.04
N SER A 208 -12.09 -4.48 -14.71
CA SER A 208 -11.24 -3.34 -14.37
C SER A 208 -11.54 -2.80 -12.97
N VAL A 209 -12.82 -2.64 -12.63
CA VAL A 209 -13.24 -2.22 -11.27
C VAL A 209 -12.74 -3.18 -10.21
N LEU A 210 -12.82 -4.50 -10.44
CA LEU A 210 -12.38 -5.49 -9.46
C LEU A 210 -10.86 -5.48 -9.26
N ARG A 211 -10.07 -5.30 -10.33
CA ARG A 211 -8.61 -5.12 -10.21
C ARG A 211 -8.27 -3.85 -9.43
N ASP A 212 -8.97 -2.76 -9.70
CA ASP A 212 -8.75 -1.50 -8.98
C ASP A 212 -9.20 -1.58 -7.51
N ALA A 213 -10.14 -2.48 -7.18
CA ALA A 213 -10.55 -2.76 -5.80
C ALA A 213 -9.56 -3.66 -5.04
N GLY A 214 -8.72 -4.42 -5.75
CA GLY A 214 -7.64 -5.25 -5.23
C GLY A 214 -7.52 -6.58 -5.98
N ASP A 215 -6.27 -6.99 -6.20
CA ASP A 215 -5.97 -8.22 -6.94
C ASP A 215 -6.62 -9.44 -6.29
N GLU A 216 -6.64 -9.50 -4.94
CA GLU A 216 -7.29 -10.59 -4.19
C GLU A 216 -8.81 -10.62 -4.41
N ILE A 217 -9.46 -9.47 -4.60
CA ILE A 217 -10.89 -9.40 -4.93
C ILE A 217 -11.11 -9.90 -6.36
N PHE A 218 -10.22 -9.50 -7.29
CA PHE A 218 -10.31 -9.92 -8.67
C PHE A 218 -10.06 -11.43 -8.86
N ASP A 219 -8.99 -11.94 -8.22
CA ASP A 219 -8.52 -13.31 -8.41
C ASP A 219 -9.40 -14.35 -7.71
N LEU A 220 -9.99 -13.99 -6.55
CA LEU A 220 -10.81 -14.92 -5.74
C LEU A 220 -12.31 -14.80 -6.01
N ALA A 221 -12.77 -13.79 -6.75
CA ALA A 221 -14.18 -13.65 -7.08
C ALA A 221 -14.66 -14.81 -7.96
N GLU A 222 -15.63 -15.56 -7.45
CA GLU A 222 -16.33 -16.57 -8.26
C GLU A 222 -17.10 -15.86 -9.38
N ARG A 223 -16.81 -16.24 -10.62
CA ARG A 223 -17.40 -15.59 -11.80
C ARG A 223 -18.58 -16.39 -12.33
N SER A 224 -19.68 -15.70 -12.63
CA SER A 224 -20.87 -16.28 -13.22
C SER A 224 -21.26 -15.57 -14.53
N PRO A 225 -21.79 -16.28 -15.55
CA PRO A 225 -22.38 -15.65 -16.72
C PRO A 225 -23.67 -14.88 -16.39
N VAL A 226 -24.29 -15.16 -15.25
CA VAL A 226 -25.49 -14.48 -14.75
C VAL A 226 -25.07 -13.27 -13.94
N LEU A 227 -25.35 -12.07 -14.40
CA LEU A 227 -24.90 -10.81 -13.80
C LEU A 227 -25.18 -10.73 -12.29
N LEU A 228 -26.39 -11.09 -11.88
CA LEU A 228 -26.77 -10.99 -10.45
C LEU A 228 -25.95 -11.95 -9.57
N GLU A 229 -25.70 -13.16 -10.06
CA GLU A 229 -24.88 -14.15 -9.35
C GLU A 229 -23.42 -13.71 -9.28
N ASP A 230 -22.87 -13.22 -10.39
CA ASP A 230 -21.51 -12.72 -10.47
C ASP A 230 -21.30 -11.54 -9.49
N VAL A 231 -22.18 -10.55 -9.53
CA VAL A 231 -22.14 -9.40 -8.63
C VAL A 231 -22.34 -9.82 -7.17
N ARG A 232 -23.19 -10.80 -6.91
CA ARG A 232 -23.40 -11.32 -5.57
C ARG A 232 -22.13 -12.00 -5.03
N GLY A 233 -21.47 -12.85 -5.82
CA GLY A 233 -20.19 -13.47 -5.45
C GLY A 233 -19.12 -12.42 -5.10
N VAL A 234 -19.04 -11.35 -5.89
CA VAL A 234 -18.15 -10.21 -5.59
C VAL A 234 -18.49 -9.57 -4.24
N VAL A 235 -19.76 -9.32 -3.96
CA VAL A 235 -20.20 -8.73 -2.69
C VAL A 235 -19.88 -9.68 -1.53
N GLU A 236 -20.21 -10.96 -1.64
CA GLU A 236 -19.95 -11.96 -0.61
C GLU A 236 -18.45 -12.04 -0.29
N LEU A 237 -17.59 -11.95 -1.30
CA LEU A 237 -16.14 -11.88 -1.12
C LEU A 237 -15.72 -10.57 -0.43
N CYS A 238 -16.20 -9.42 -0.90
CA CYS A 238 -15.89 -8.14 -0.29
C CYS A 238 -16.31 -8.05 1.19
N LEU A 239 -17.40 -8.72 1.57
CA LEU A 239 -17.87 -8.75 2.96
C LEU A 239 -16.96 -9.58 3.90
N GLN A 240 -16.05 -10.40 3.34
CA GLN A 240 -15.04 -11.13 4.11
C GLN A 240 -13.85 -10.26 4.53
N TYR A 241 -13.69 -9.09 3.90
CA TYR A 241 -12.63 -8.14 4.22
C TYR A 241 -13.20 -6.94 4.97
N ALA A 242 -12.49 -6.45 5.99
CA ALA A 242 -12.92 -5.34 6.82
C ALA A 242 -13.22 -4.07 6.00
N ASP A 243 -12.48 -3.83 4.93
CA ASP A 243 -12.56 -2.68 4.03
C ASP A 243 -13.02 -3.02 2.60
N GLY A 244 -13.39 -4.29 2.33
CA GLY A 244 -13.64 -4.76 0.97
C GLY A 244 -14.75 -3.99 0.24
N ILE A 245 -15.83 -3.65 0.92
CA ILE A 245 -16.90 -2.80 0.35
C ILE A 245 -16.41 -1.38 0.10
N ASP A 246 -15.52 -0.84 0.94
CA ASP A 246 -14.96 0.51 0.76
C ASP A 246 -14.04 0.57 -0.44
N ARG A 247 -13.20 -0.43 -0.61
CA ARG A 247 -12.32 -0.58 -1.78
C ARG A 247 -13.13 -0.68 -3.07
N LEU A 248 -14.16 -1.52 -3.07
CA LEU A 248 -15.06 -1.64 -4.21
C LEU A 248 -15.77 -0.32 -4.53
N ALA A 249 -16.26 0.38 -3.51
CA ALA A 249 -16.88 1.69 -3.67
C ALA A 249 -15.90 2.75 -4.20
N ALA A 250 -14.66 2.74 -3.71
CA ALA A 250 -13.61 3.65 -4.17
C ALA A 250 -13.28 3.43 -5.65
N ALA A 251 -13.10 2.17 -6.06
CA ALA A 251 -12.89 1.82 -7.45
C ALA A 251 -14.06 2.29 -8.34
N LEU A 252 -15.30 1.98 -7.95
CA LEU A 252 -16.49 2.39 -8.70
C LEU A 252 -16.62 3.91 -8.87
N ARG A 253 -16.24 4.72 -7.87
CA ARG A 253 -16.29 6.20 -7.97
C ARG A 253 -15.51 6.73 -9.16
N TRP A 254 -14.40 6.11 -9.48
CA TRP A 254 -13.59 6.49 -10.63
C TRP A 254 -14.33 6.34 -11.95
N TYR A 255 -15.02 5.19 -12.13
CA TYR A 255 -15.75 4.90 -13.38
C TYR A 255 -17.08 5.63 -13.47
N GLU A 256 -17.78 5.79 -12.38
CA GLU A 256 -19.17 6.28 -12.33
C GLU A 256 -19.29 7.79 -12.14
N ARG A 257 -18.24 8.46 -11.67
CA ARG A 257 -18.17 9.92 -11.48
C ARG A 257 -19.41 10.53 -10.82
N GLY A 258 -20.00 9.82 -9.83
CA GLY A 258 -21.17 10.29 -9.07
C GLY A 258 -22.50 10.11 -9.81
N SER A 259 -22.62 9.11 -10.67
CA SER A 259 -23.88 8.71 -11.32
C SER A 259 -25.00 8.42 -10.28
N LEU A 260 -26.26 8.53 -10.67
CA LEU A 260 -27.37 8.24 -9.77
C LEU A 260 -27.32 6.80 -9.20
N PRO A 261 -27.01 5.75 -10.01
CA PRO A 261 -26.84 4.39 -9.47
C PRO A 261 -25.71 4.30 -8.44
N MET A 262 -24.59 5.01 -8.65
CA MET A 262 -23.49 5.03 -7.69
C MET A 262 -23.91 5.65 -6.36
N ARG A 263 -24.57 6.79 -6.40
CA ARG A 263 -25.08 7.45 -5.18
C ARG A 263 -26.10 6.58 -4.43
N GLU A 264 -26.90 5.82 -5.16
CA GLU A 264 -27.82 4.86 -4.56
C GLU A 264 -27.07 3.73 -3.85
N PHE A 265 -26.06 3.16 -4.49
CA PHE A 265 -25.21 2.16 -3.88
C PHE A 265 -24.56 2.69 -2.61
N GLU A 266 -23.96 3.88 -2.65
CA GLU A 266 -23.34 4.51 -1.46
C GLU A 266 -24.36 4.73 -0.31
N ARG A 267 -25.58 5.15 -0.64
CA ARG A 267 -26.66 5.27 0.37
C ARG A 267 -27.01 3.92 0.99
N VAL A 268 -27.04 2.86 0.22
CA VAL A 268 -27.28 1.50 0.73
C VAL A 268 -26.14 1.08 1.66
N VAL A 269 -24.89 1.33 1.30
CA VAL A 269 -23.71 1.02 2.13
C VAL A 269 -23.82 1.74 3.48
N VAL A 270 -24.05 3.06 3.48
CA VAL A 270 -24.17 3.85 4.72
C VAL A 270 -25.32 3.34 5.58
N ARG A 271 -26.48 3.16 5.01
CA ARG A 271 -27.68 2.67 5.74
C ARG A 271 -27.43 1.30 6.38
N LEU A 272 -26.78 0.37 5.68
CA LEU A 272 -26.51 -0.97 6.20
C LEU A 272 -25.45 -0.96 7.30
N ARG A 273 -24.51 -0.02 7.26
CA ARG A 273 -23.53 0.16 8.35
C ARG A 273 -24.11 0.76 9.60
N ASP A 274 -25.03 1.70 9.43
CA ASP A 274 -25.69 2.39 10.55
C ASP A 274 -26.81 1.53 11.15
N ALA A 275 -27.20 0.44 10.50
CA ALA A 275 -28.18 -0.48 11.02
C ALA A 275 -27.60 -1.21 12.25
N PRO A 276 -28.31 -1.22 13.41
CA PRO A 276 -27.84 -1.97 14.56
C PRO A 276 -27.66 -3.43 14.15
N GLY A 277 -26.41 -3.91 14.20
CA GLY A 277 -26.09 -5.30 13.93
C GLY A 277 -26.99 -6.15 14.82
N ALA A 278 -27.72 -7.10 14.23
CA ALA A 278 -28.45 -8.06 15.01
C ALA A 278 -27.42 -8.80 15.88
N ALA A 279 -27.37 -8.46 17.16
CA ALA A 279 -26.61 -9.19 18.14
C ALA A 279 -27.00 -10.70 18.05
N PRO A 280 -26.05 -11.61 18.30
CA PRO A 280 -26.29 -13.05 18.18
C PRO A 280 -27.42 -13.55 19.02
#